data_3c5338ae9c016a0538236eb148ce823f
#
_entry.id   3c5338ae9c016a0538236eb148ce823f
#
_cell.length_a   1.000
_cell.length_b   1.000
_cell.length_c   1.000
_cell.angle_alpha   90.00
_cell.angle_beta   90.00
_cell.angle_gamma   90.00
#
_symmetry.space_group_name_H-M   'P 1'
#
loop_
_entity.id
_entity.type
_entity.pdbx_description
1 polymer ?
#
loop_
_entity_poly.entity_id
_entity_poly.type
_entity_poly.pdbx_seq_one_letter_code
_entity_poly.pdbx_strand_id
1 'polypeptide(L)'
;MIEEIMNKARQYGESLVVKNPAVPNEHNEDVLKEAGASIFSGLQGLASKGDTNGLSSLLTGEENHPAMTEVKNNFADNITQKFGINGGTAKTIAASLIPTILGSLLNRSASGNTSGMSLQSILSSLTGGGNMQQDGFLNNLGEKLGLDKNGDGRINLSDVTGMFK
;
A
#
# COMPACT_ATOMS: atom_id res chain seq x y z
N MET A 1 -5.25 -4.67 -0.10
CA MET A 1 -4.00 -4.06 0.39
C MET A 1 -4.19 -2.66 0.97
N ILE A 2 -4.68 -1.69 0.21
CA ILE A 2 -4.83 -0.31 0.73
C ILE A 2 -5.73 -0.24 1.96
N GLU A 3 -6.84 -0.96 2.00
CA GLU A 3 -7.73 -1.05 3.16
C GLU A 3 -7.03 -1.61 4.39
N GLU A 4 -6.15 -2.57 4.21
CA GLU A 4 -5.39 -3.19 5.29
C GLU A 4 -4.35 -2.22 5.86
N ILE A 5 -3.65 -1.49 4.99
CA ILE A 5 -2.76 -0.39 5.38
C ILE A 5 -3.55 0.68 6.15
N MET A 6 -4.73 1.05 5.68
CA MET A 6 -5.60 2.03 6.34
C MET A 6 -6.09 1.57 7.71
N ASN A 7 -6.48 0.31 7.84
CA ASN A 7 -6.88 -0.26 9.12
C ASN A 7 -5.72 -0.27 10.12
N LYS A 8 -4.51 -0.58 9.66
CA LYS A 8 -3.31 -0.50 10.48
C LYS A 8 -2.96 0.94 10.86
N ALA A 9 -3.08 1.88 9.93
CA ALA A 9 -2.90 3.29 10.21
C ALA A 9 -3.84 3.77 11.33
N ARG A 10 -5.11 3.40 11.29
CA ARG A 10 -6.08 3.73 12.35
C ARG A 10 -5.69 3.07 13.68
N GLN A 11 -5.36 1.78 13.66
CA GLN A 11 -5.03 1.03 14.87
C GLN A 11 -3.81 1.60 15.61
N TYR A 12 -2.74 1.89 14.88
CA TYR A 12 -1.49 2.40 15.47
C TYR A 12 -1.46 3.91 15.59
N GLY A 13 -2.25 4.62 14.80
CA GLY A 13 -2.32 6.07 14.81
C GLY A 13 -3.13 6.64 15.96
N GLU A 14 -3.92 5.83 16.67
CA GLU A 14 -4.72 6.32 17.80
C GLU A 14 -3.84 7.01 18.86
N SER A 15 -2.72 6.41 19.23
CA SER A 15 -1.84 6.98 20.23
C SER A 15 -0.92 8.08 19.69
N LEU A 16 -0.49 7.95 18.44
CA LEU A 16 0.51 8.85 17.84
C LEU A 16 -0.11 10.09 17.17
N VAL A 17 -1.35 9.99 16.72
CA VAL A 17 -2.07 11.04 16.00
C VAL A 17 -3.26 11.53 16.79
N VAL A 18 -4.22 10.65 17.11
CA VAL A 18 -5.50 11.04 17.74
C VAL A 18 -5.29 11.59 19.15
N LYS A 19 -4.41 11.00 19.93
CA LYS A 19 -4.08 11.46 21.30
C LYS A 19 -2.95 12.50 21.33
N ASN A 20 -2.48 12.92 20.18
CA ASN A 20 -1.39 13.88 20.08
C ASN A 20 -1.94 15.32 20.06
N PRO A 21 -1.69 16.13 21.09
CA PRO A 21 -2.22 17.50 21.17
C PRO A 21 -1.66 18.44 20.09
N ALA A 22 -0.57 18.06 19.42
CA ALA A 22 0.01 18.83 18.33
C ALA A 22 -0.65 18.54 16.97
N VAL A 23 -1.56 17.58 16.91
CA VAL A 23 -2.38 17.28 15.73
C VAL A 23 -3.81 17.75 16.01
N PRO A 24 -4.36 18.69 15.22
CA PRO A 24 -5.75 19.10 15.37
C PRO A 24 -6.69 17.91 15.21
N ASN A 25 -7.64 17.73 16.13
CA ASN A 25 -8.57 16.58 16.13
C ASN A 25 -9.38 16.46 14.84
N GLU A 26 -9.67 17.57 14.19
CA GLU A 26 -10.36 17.63 12.89
C GLU A 26 -9.57 16.98 11.75
N HIS A 27 -8.25 16.89 11.87
CA HIS A 27 -7.35 16.32 10.87
C HIS A 27 -6.85 14.92 11.20
N ASN A 28 -7.21 14.35 12.35
CA ASN A 28 -6.72 13.06 12.79
C ASN A 28 -6.94 11.97 11.74
N GLU A 29 -8.15 11.86 11.21
CA GLU A 29 -8.46 10.83 10.21
C GLU A 29 -7.76 11.09 8.88
N ASP A 30 -7.63 12.34 8.48
CA ASP A 30 -6.96 12.72 7.24
C ASP A 30 -5.45 12.46 7.32
N VAL A 31 -4.83 12.68 8.47
CA VAL A 31 -3.43 12.30 8.72
C VAL A 31 -3.23 10.80 8.61
N LEU A 32 -4.15 10.00 9.14
CA LEU A 32 -4.09 8.54 9.03
C LEU A 32 -4.29 8.05 7.59
N LYS A 33 -5.18 8.68 6.85
CA LYS A 33 -5.35 8.43 5.40
C LYS A 33 -4.07 8.77 4.63
N GLU A 34 -3.45 9.90 4.95
CA GLU A 34 -2.21 10.32 4.30
C GLU A 34 -1.06 9.35 4.61
N ALA A 35 -0.98 8.80 5.82
CA ALA A 35 -0.02 7.75 6.16
C ALA A 35 -0.21 6.51 5.27
N GLY A 36 -1.44 6.05 5.13
CA GLY A 36 -1.78 4.92 4.25
C GLY A 36 -1.43 5.19 2.79
N ALA A 37 -1.76 6.39 2.31
CA ALA A 37 -1.48 6.80 0.93
C ALA A 37 0.02 6.91 0.65
N SER A 38 0.80 7.48 1.57
CA SER A 38 2.26 7.61 1.45
C SER A 38 2.95 6.24 1.43
N ILE A 39 2.52 5.32 2.29
CA ILE A 39 3.03 3.94 2.30
C ILE A 39 2.71 3.24 0.98
N PHE A 40 1.46 3.30 0.54
CA PHE A 40 1.03 2.66 -0.70
C PHE A 40 1.78 3.22 -1.91
N SER A 41 1.91 4.54 -2.00
CA SER A 41 2.67 5.20 -3.07
C SER A 41 4.14 4.81 -3.06
N GLY A 42 4.77 4.73 -1.89
CA GLY A 42 6.15 4.26 -1.75
C GLY A 42 6.34 2.83 -2.23
N LEU A 43 5.46 1.92 -1.81
CA LEU A 43 5.49 0.52 -2.25
C LEU A 43 5.27 0.41 -3.77
N GLN A 44 4.29 1.13 -4.30
CA GLN A 44 4.01 1.14 -5.74
C GLN A 44 5.18 1.71 -6.55
N GLY A 45 5.82 2.77 -6.08
CA GLY A 45 6.97 3.38 -6.72
C GLY A 45 8.17 2.42 -6.81
N LEU A 46 8.45 1.69 -5.73
CA LEU A 46 9.51 0.68 -5.71
C LEU A 46 9.17 -0.53 -6.61
N ALA A 47 7.93 -0.98 -6.58
CA ALA A 47 7.47 -2.07 -7.43
C ALA A 47 7.58 -1.70 -8.92
N SER A 48 7.21 -0.48 -9.30
CA SER A 48 7.30 0.02 -10.68
C SER A 48 8.74 0.13 -11.18
N LYS A 49 9.68 0.40 -10.27
CA LYS A 49 11.12 0.42 -10.57
C LYS A 49 11.76 -0.97 -10.58
N GLY A 50 11.04 -2.00 -10.15
CA GLY A 50 11.56 -3.34 -9.95
C GLY A 50 12.53 -3.46 -8.77
N ASP A 51 12.49 -2.52 -7.85
CA ASP A 51 13.37 -2.49 -6.66
C ASP A 51 12.83 -3.42 -5.56
N THR A 52 13.14 -4.70 -5.71
CA THR A 52 12.75 -5.73 -4.74
C THR A 52 13.45 -5.59 -3.39
N ASN A 53 14.67 -5.05 -3.38
CA ASN A 53 15.41 -4.79 -2.14
C ASN A 53 14.74 -3.67 -1.34
N GLY A 54 14.42 -2.55 -1.98
CA GLY A 54 13.68 -1.46 -1.38
C GLY A 54 12.31 -1.89 -0.86
N LEU A 55 11.58 -2.71 -1.62
CA LEU A 55 10.32 -3.29 -1.18
C LEU A 55 10.48 -4.17 0.07
N SER A 56 11.45 -5.06 0.06
CA SER A 56 11.73 -5.93 1.20
C SER A 56 12.08 -5.11 2.44
N SER A 57 12.98 -4.14 2.31
CA SER A 57 13.41 -3.27 3.41
C SER A 57 12.28 -2.42 3.98
N LEU A 58 11.40 -1.89 3.13
CA LEU A 58 10.19 -1.20 3.59
C LEU A 58 9.29 -2.13 4.40
N LEU A 59 9.00 -3.31 3.89
CA LEU A 59 8.08 -4.26 4.51
C LEU A 59 8.66 -4.85 5.81
N THR A 60 9.98 -5.04 5.90
CA THR A 60 10.64 -5.49 7.13
C THR A 60 10.79 -4.38 8.18
N GLY A 61 10.44 -3.14 7.82
CA GLY A 61 10.54 -2.00 8.75
C GLY A 61 11.98 -1.52 8.96
N GLU A 62 12.86 -1.74 8.00
CA GLU A 62 14.25 -1.30 8.06
C GLU A 62 14.35 0.23 7.98
N GLU A 63 14.49 0.86 9.14
CA GLU A 63 14.37 2.32 9.28
C GLU A 63 15.46 3.10 8.56
N ASN A 64 16.65 2.52 8.40
CA ASN A 64 17.81 3.19 7.80
C ASN A 64 17.86 3.08 6.27
N HIS A 65 16.94 2.33 5.66
CA HIS A 65 16.91 2.20 4.21
C HIS A 65 16.42 3.50 3.54
N PRO A 66 17.04 3.94 2.42
CA PRO A 66 16.63 5.14 1.71
C PRO A 66 15.14 5.20 1.35
N ALA A 67 14.56 4.08 0.96
CA ALA A 67 13.14 3.98 0.65
C ALA A 67 12.25 4.30 1.86
N MET A 68 12.62 3.84 3.06
CA MET A 68 11.92 4.17 4.30
C MET A 68 12.01 5.67 4.59
N THR A 69 13.18 6.25 4.40
CA THR A 69 13.40 7.69 4.59
C THR A 69 12.55 8.50 3.62
N GLU A 70 12.45 8.09 2.36
CA GLU A 70 11.63 8.74 1.34
C GLU A 70 10.15 8.72 1.73
N VAL A 71 9.60 7.57 2.14
CA VAL A 71 8.19 7.45 2.57
C VAL A 71 7.92 8.32 3.81
N LYS A 72 8.82 8.30 4.80
CA LYS A 72 8.70 9.15 6.00
C LYS A 72 8.70 10.65 5.67
N ASN A 73 9.60 11.08 4.81
CA ASN A 73 9.68 12.47 4.40
C ASN A 73 8.45 12.90 3.60
N ASN A 74 8.02 12.12 2.62
CA ASN A 74 6.83 12.40 1.84
C ASN A 74 5.59 12.54 2.72
N PHE A 75 5.41 11.65 3.68
CA PHE A 75 4.32 11.73 4.64
C PHE A 75 4.41 12.98 5.50
N ALA A 76 5.59 13.27 6.09
CA ALA A 76 5.79 14.44 6.95
C ALA A 76 5.56 15.76 6.19
N ASP A 77 6.06 15.86 4.97
CA ASP A 77 5.87 17.04 4.11
C ASP A 77 4.40 17.23 3.74
N ASN A 78 3.70 16.15 3.39
CA ASN A 78 2.28 16.19 3.04
C ASN A 78 1.42 16.66 4.21
N ILE A 79 1.62 16.11 5.41
CA ILE A 79 0.82 16.52 6.57
C ILE A 79 1.16 17.95 7.05
N THR A 80 2.39 18.39 6.86
CA THR A 80 2.78 19.78 7.12
C THR A 80 2.09 20.73 6.15
N GLN A 81 2.09 20.43 4.86
CA GLN A 81 1.53 21.30 3.83
C GLN A 81 0.00 21.29 3.80
N LYS A 82 -0.62 20.11 3.96
CA LYS A 82 -2.08 19.95 3.85
C LYS A 82 -2.83 20.35 5.11
N PHE A 83 -2.25 20.09 6.28
CA PHE A 83 -2.93 20.24 7.57
C PHE A 83 -2.25 21.24 8.51
N GLY A 84 -1.17 21.89 8.09
CA GLY A 84 -0.47 22.89 8.88
C GLY A 84 0.23 22.34 10.14
N ILE A 85 0.45 21.03 10.20
CA ILE A 85 1.13 20.38 11.33
C ILE A 85 2.60 20.82 11.33
N ASN A 86 3.13 21.19 12.50
CA ASN A 86 4.52 21.57 12.62
C ASN A 86 5.47 20.50 12.06
N GLY A 87 6.46 20.91 11.26
CA GLY A 87 7.37 19.98 10.59
C GLY A 87 8.16 19.07 11.55
N GLY A 88 8.49 19.53 12.75
CA GLY A 88 9.10 18.70 13.80
C GLY A 88 8.16 17.62 14.29
N THR A 89 6.92 17.98 14.56
CA THR A 89 5.85 17.02 14.94
C THR A 89 5.57 16.05 13.82
N ALA A 90 5.45 16.53 12.59
CA ALA A 90 5.23 15.70 11.41
C ALA A 90 6.32 14.63 11.23
N LYS A 91 7.58 15.00 11.38
CA LYS A 91 8.72 14.07 11.33
C LYS A 91 8.71 13.05 12.47
N THR A 92 8.33 13.46 13.67
CA THR A 92 8.22 12.57 14.83
C THR A 92 7.12 11.53 14.60
N ILE A 93 5.96 11.95 14.11
CA ILE A 93 4.86 11.05 13.77
C ILE A 93 5.28 10.10 12.66
N ALA A 94 5.91 10.61 11.61
CA ALA A 94 6.41 9.82 10.49
C ALA A 94 7.40 8.74 10.93
N ALA A 95 8.35 9.11 11.80
CA ALA A 95 9.39 8.20 12.30
C ALA A 95 8.83 7.03 13.09
N SER A 96 7.69 7.21 13.76
CA SER A 96 7.08 6.17 14.58
C SER A 96 5.96 5.42 13.84
N LEU A 97 5.07 6.16 13.17
CA LEU A 97 3.86 5.59 12.57
C LEU A 97 4.17 4.74 11.33
N ILE A 98 5.01 5.24 10.42
CA ILE A 98 5.31 4.58 9.15
C ILE A 98 5.97 3.20 9.35
N PRO A 99 7.08 3.05 10.12
CA PRO A 99 7.69 1.74 10.35
C PRO A 99 6.76 0.78 11.09
N THR A 100 5.96 1.29 12.03
CA THR A 100 5.01 0.46 12.80
C THR A 100 3.93 -0.14 11.91
N ILE A 101 3.35 0.65 11.01
CA ILE A 101 2.36 0.14 10.04
C ILE A 101 3.00 -0.90 9.12
N LEU A 102 4.15 -0.58 8.53
CA LEU A 102 4.85 -1.47 7.60
C LEU A 102 5.26 -2.78 8.28
N GLY A 103 5.90 -2.72 9.44
CA GLY A 103 6.27 -3.92 10.20
C GLY A 103 5.06 -4.78 10.58
N SER A 104 3.91 -4.18 10.83
CA SER A 104 2.68 -4.91 11.15
C SER A 104 2.06 -5.66 9.97
N LEU A 105 2.37 -5.26 8.75
CA LEU A 105 1.89 -5.96 7.55
C LEU A 105 2.57 -7.33 7.38
N LEU A 106 3.85 -7.43 7.74
CA LEU A 106 4.60 -8.69 7.67
C LEU A 106 4.40 -9.60 8.89
N ASN A 107 4.24 -9.04 10.09
CA ASN A 107 4.12 -9.85 11.31
C ASN A 107 2.92 -10.80 11.33
N ARG A 108 1.95 -10.60 10.46
CA ARG A 108 0.86 -11.57 10.23
C ARG A 108 1.31 -12.85 9.55
N SER A 109 2.42 -12.80 8.81
CA SER A 109 2.96 -13.98 8.12
C SER A 109 3.70 -14.93 9.08
N ALA A 110 4.16 -14.44 10.24
CA ALA A 110 4.90 -15.24 11.23
C ALA A 110 4.00 -16.03 12.18
N SER A 111 2.70 -15.72 12.27
CA SER A 111 1.74 -16.34 13.20
C SER A 111 0.90 -17.48 12.62
N GLY A 112 1.41 -18.22 11.64
CA GLY A 112 0.82 -19.50 11.21
C GLY A 112 -0.59 -19.47 10.61
N ASN A 113 -1.22 -18.31 10.46
CA ASN A 113 -2.47 -18.15 9.72
C ASN A 113 -2.16 -17.70 8.30
N THR A 114 -2.56 -18.49 7.34
CA THR A 114 -2.38 -18.37 5.89
C THR A 114 -2.98 -17.11 5.24
N SER A 115 -3.28 -16.08 6.00
CA SER A 115 -3.79 -14.79 5.50
C SER A 115 -2.71 -13.69 5.45
N GLY A 116 -1.45 -14.02 5.68
CA GLY A 116 -0.34 -13.07 5.54
C GLY A 116 -0.01 -12.86 4.06
N MET A 117 -0.01 -11.62 3.62
CA MET A 117 0.50 -11.32 2.28
C MET A 117 1.98 -11.66 2.23
N SER A 118 2.36 -12.64 1.41
CA SER A 118 3.76 -12.88 1.11
C SER A 118 4.34 -11.71 0.32
N LEU A 119 5.64 -11.48 0.40
CA LEU A 119 6.33 -10.47 -0.41
C LEU A 119 5.98 -10.63 -1.91
N GLN A 120 5.85 -11.89 -2.34
CA GLN A 120 5.46 -12.24 -3.71
C GLN A 120 4.04 -11.79 -4.05
N SER A 121 3.08 -11.96 -3.13
CA SER A 121 1.70 -11.50 -3.32
C SER A 121 1.60 -9.98 -3.37
N ILE A 122 2.38 -9.29 -2.53
CA ILE A 122 2.47 -7.84 -2.52
C ILE A 122 3.05 -7.34 -3.84
N LEU A 123 4.16 -7.94 -4.27
CA LEU A 123 4.82 -7.58 -5.52
C LEU A 123 3.87 -7.79 -6.72
N SER A 124 3.20 -8.93 -6.79
CA SER A 124 2.23 -9.22 -7.85
C SER A 124 1.06 -8.24 -7.88
N SER A 125 0.58 -7.84 -6.70
CA SER A 125 -0.52 -6.87 -6.59
C SER A 125 -0.12 -5.44 -7.00
N LEU A 126 1.14 -5.08 -6.80
CA LEU A 126 1.66 -3.73 -7.09
C LEU A 126 2.15 -3.59 -8.53
N THR A 127 2.75 -4.63 -9.11
CA THR A 127 3.29 -4.58 -10.46
C THR A 127 2.24 -4.82 -11.55
N GLY A 128 1.02 -5.24 -11.15
CA GLY A 128 -0.03 -5.58 -12.14
C GLY A 128 0.40 -6.64 -13.14
N GLY A 129 1.52 -7.32 -12.87
CA GLY A 129 2.22 -8.14 -13.84
C GLY A 129 2.41 -9.59 -13.42
N GLY A 130 1.77 -10.42 -14.10
CA GLY A 130 2.12 -11.72 -14.65
C GLY A 130 2.72 -12.76 -13.72
N ASN A 131 1.95 -13.73 -13.60
CA ASN A 131 2.06 -15.15 -13.43
C ASN A 131 1.49 -15.68 -12.12
N MET A 132 0.45 -16.43 -12.34
CA MET A 132 -0.19 -17.40 -11.48
C MET A 132 -1.20 -16.85 -10.47
N GLN A 133 -2.43 -16.99 -10.86
CA GLN A 133 -3.72 -16.79 -10.18
C GLN A 133 -4.39 -15.41 -10.38
N GLN A 134 -4.03 -14.71 -11.43
CA GLN A 134 -4.74 -13.52 -11.89
C GLN A 134 -5.99 -13.86 -12.72
N ASP A 135 -6.19 -15.13 -13.04
CA ASP A 135 -7.36 -15.61 -13.79
C ASP A 135 -8.69 -15.22 -13.13
N GLY A 136 -8.75 -15.18 -11.80
CA GLY A 136 -9.97 -14.81 -11.08
C GLY A 136 -10.35 -13.34 -11.13
N PHE A 137 -9.39 -12.41 -11.09
CA PHE A 137 -9.68 -10.97 -11.07
C PHE A 137 -9.93 -10.43 -12.47
N LEU A 138 -9.07 -10.77 -13.43
CA LEU A 138 -9.24 -10.37 -14.83
C LEU A 138 -10.47 -11.03 -15.46
N ASN A 139 -10.74 -12.28 -15.14
CA ASN A 139 -11.95 -12.97 -15.59
C ASN A 139 -13.21 -12.34 -15.01
N ASN A 140 -13.21 -11.97 -13.73
CA ASN A 140 -14.35 -11.31 -13.09
C ASN A 140 -14.60 -9.89 -13.62
N LEU A 141 -13.51 -9.17 -13.93
CA LEU A 141 -13.59 -7.86 -14.60
C LEU A 141 -14.00 -7.99 -16.06
N GLY A 142 -13.47 -8.98 -16.75
CA GLY A 142 -13.78 -9.24 -18.15
C GLY A 142 -15.21 -9.67 -18.37
N GLU A 143 -15.75 -10.52 -17.50
CA GLU A 143 -17.17 -10.91 -17.50
C GLU A 143 -18.08 -9.70 -17.26
N LYS A 144 -17.72 -8.83 -16.28
CA LYS A 144 -18.49 -7.60 -15.97
C LYS A 144 -18.41 -6.52 -17.07
N LEU A 145 -17.31 -6.48 -17.81
CA LEU A 145 -17.08 -5.53 -18.88
C LEU A 145 -17.45 -6.09 -20.27
N GLY A 146 -17.90 -7.34 -20.33
CA GLY A 146 -18.29 -7.98 -21.59
C GLY A 146 -17.12 -8.23 -22.56
N LEU A 147 -15.90 -8.38 -22.04
CA LEU A 147 -14.68 -8.57 -22.82
C LEU A 147 -14.43 -10.05 -23.16
N ASP A 148 -15.11 -10.97 -22.49
CA ASP A 148 -15.12 -12.40 -22.81
C ASP A 148 -16.19 -12.67 -23.85
N LYS A 149 -15.79 -12.63 -25.11
CA LYS A 149 -16.72 -12.78 -26.23
C LYS A 149 -16.97 -14.22 -26.66
N ASN A 150 -16.05 -15.11 -26.29
CA ASN A 150 -16.19 -16.53 -26.60
C ASN A 150 -16.80 -17.35 -25.44
N GLY A 151 -16.97 -16.75 -24.26
CA GLY A 151 -17.61 -17.40 -23.09
C GLY A 151 -16.77 -18.52 -22.46
N ASP A 152 -15.45 -18.53 -22.68
CA ASP A 152 -14.57 -19.55 -22.12
C ASP A 152 -14.06 -19.23 -20.69
N GLY A 153 -14.47 -18.06 -20.15
CA GLY A 153 -14.08 -17.60 -18.84
C GLY A 153 -12.65 -17.05 -18.75
N ARG A 154 -12.00 -16.78 -19.88
CA ARG A 154 -10.63 -16.25 -19.95
C ARG A 154 -10.51 -15.15 -21.00
N ILE A 155 -9.92 -14.05 -20.63
CA ILE A 155 -9.59 -13.00 -21.60
C ILE A 155 -8.27 -13.34 -22.26
N ASN A 156 -8.31 -13.67 -23.54
CA ASN A 156 -7.14 -14.03 -24.33
C ASN A 156 -7.09 -13.26 -25.66
N LEU A 157 -6.04 -13.50 -26.42
CA LEU A 157 -5.82 -12.81 -27.70
C LEU A 157 -6.95 -13.08 -28.71
N SER A 158 -7.66 -14.20 -28.58
CA SER A 158 -8.79 -14.56 -29.43
C SER A 158 -10.01 -13.65 -29.18
N ASP A 159 -10.21 -13.18 -27.94
CA ASP A 159 -11.27 -12.26 -27.58
C ASP A 159 -11.00 -10.88 -28.18
N VAL A 160 -9.74 -10.44 -28.12
CA VAL A 160 -9.30 -9.15 -28.68
C VAL A 160 -9.41 -9.16 -30.21
N THR A 161 -9.04 -10.24 -30.87
CA THR A 161 -9.17 -10.35 -32.34
C THR A 161 -10.61 -10.44 -32.79
N GLY A 162 -11.51 -10.97 -31.96
CA GLY A 162 -12.95 -10.98 -32.19
C GLY A 162 -13.62 -9.60 -32.12
N MET A 163 -12.98 -8.63 -31.44
CA MET A 163 -13.48 -7.25 -31.37
C MET A 163 -13.17 -6.42 -32.63
N PHE A 164 -12.21 -6.81 -33.44
CA PHE A 164 -11.77 -6.10 -34.65
C PHE A 164 -12.32 -6.69 -35.94
N LYS A 165 -13.18 -7.66 -35.84
CA LYS A 165 -13.96 -8.18 -36.98
C LYS A 165 -15.37 -7.59 -36.89
#